data_aa2f064688e7577ae773eb091d376448
#
_entry.id   aa2f064688e7577ae773eb091d376448
#
_cell.length_a   1.000
_cell.length_b   1.000
_cell.length_c   1.000
_cell.angle_alpha   90.00
_cell.angle_beta   90.00
_cell.angle_gamma   90.00
#
_symmetry.space_group_name_H-M   'P 1'
#
loop_
_entity.id
_entity.type
_entity.pdbx_description
1 polymer ?
#
loop_
_entity_poly.entity_id
_entity_poly.type
_entity_poly.pdbx_seq_one_letter_code
_entity_poly.pdbx_strand_id
1 'polypeptide(L)'
;MNSIGETIRSTRKKQKLTLKRVAEAASVSLSFLSEIERDKANPSISVLKRIANALNVNFTDLFGEEKRSIVVRKNERKPLVHSEGSRITWYALSQGSSNKMGPIWGVLEEGASYGDVSVGHSEGEEFLFVHSGRLEFVLGNERYTLEEGDSIYYDARTPHSYKNIWDGETLLIAVSTPPTF
;
A
#
# COMPACT_ATOMS: atom_id res chain seq x y z
N MET A 1 12.04 3.85 -18.31
CA MET A 1 12.22 4.18 -16.89
C MET A 1 13.03 5.44 -16.81
N ASN A 2 12.56 6.44 -16.09
CA ASN A 2 13.39 7.61 -15.79
C ASN A 2 14.44 7.16 -14.77
N SER A 3 15.66 7.69 -14.89
CA SER A 3 16.68 7.46 -13.86
C SER A 3 16.32 8.14 -12.54
N ILE A 4 16.98 7.75 -11.45
CA ILE A 4 16.80 8.38 -10.13
C ILE A 4 17.14 9.87 -10.23
N GLY A 5 18.21 10.23 -10.93
CA GLY A 5 18.61 11.62 -11.12
C GLY A 5 17.59 12.44 -11.90
N GLU A 6 17.03 11.89 -12.97
CA GLU A 6 15.94 12.53 -13.72
C GLU A 6 14.69 12.71 -12.86
N THR A 7 14.35 11.73 -12.02
CA THR A 7 13.20 11.80 -11.12
C THR A 7 13.39 12.90 -10.08
N ILE A 8 14.55 12.97 -9.43
CA ILE A 8 14.91 14.04 -8.48
C ILE A 8 14.79 15.40 -9.15
N ARG A 9 15.40 15.55 -10.34
CA ARG A 9 15.40 16.80 -11.11
C ARG A 9 13.99 17.25 -11.50
N SER A 10 13.16 16.33 -12.00
CA SER A 10 11.80 16.62 -12.42
C SER A 10 10.92 17.03 -11.24
N THR A 11 11.01 16.31 -10.12
CA THR A 11 10.29 16.60 -8.87
C THR A 11 10.66 17.98 -8.33
N ARG A 12 11.96 18.28 -8.23
CA ARG A 12 12.43 19.60 -7.83
C ARG A 12 11.87 20.71 -8.71
N LYS A 13 11.92 20.53 -10.04
CA LYS A 13 11.40 21.53 -10.99
C LYS A 13 9.88 21.71 -10.89
N LYS A 14 9.11 20.62 -10.74
CA LYS A 14 7.66 20.68 -10.52
C LYS A 14 7.32 21.52 -9.27
N GLN A 15 8.13 21.40 -8.22
CA GLN A 15 7.97 22.18 -6.98
C GLN A 15 8.59 23.58 -7.04
N LYS A 16 9.15 23.97 -8.19
CA LYS A 16 9.83 25.26 -8.39
C LYS A 16 10.98 25.53 -7.40
N LEU A 17 11.61 24.45 -6.90
CA LEU A 17 12.75 24.56 -5.98
C LEU A 17 14.06 24.75 -6.75
N THR A 18 14.96 25.58 -6.18
CA THR A 18 16.32 25.72 -6.70
C THR A 18 17.18 24.55 -6.29
N LEU A 19 18.21 24.24 -7.08
CA LEU A 19 19.20 23.20 -6.73
C LEU A 19 19.86 23.50 -5.37
N LYS A 20 20.17 24.77 -5.12
CA LYS A 20 20.78 25.23 -3.87
C LYS A 20 19.88 24.91 -2.66
N ARG A 21 18.59 25.22 -2.74
CA ARG A 21 17.64 24.98 -1.64
C ARG A 21 17.52 23.50 -1.28
N VAL A 22 17.46 22.61 -2.29
CA VAL A 22 17.38 21.17 -2.05
C VAL A 22 18.71 20.63 -1.52
N ALA A 23 19.85 21.10 -2.02
CA ALA A 23 21.17 20.70 -1.53
C ALA A 23 21.36 21.07 -0.05
N GLU A 24 21.01 22.31 0.34
CA GLU A 24 21.04 22.76 1.74
C GLU A 24 20.13 21.92 2.64
N ALA A 25 18.87 21.72 2.23
CA ALA A 25 17.91 20.93 3.00
C ALA A 25 18.31 19.44 3.15
N ALA A 26 18.93 18.88 2.10
CA ALA A 26 19.44 17.50 2.13
C ALA A 26 20.84 17.38 2.77
N SER A 27 21.45 18.48 3.18
CA SER A 27 22.83 18.51 3.72
C SER A 27 23.86 17.83 2.80
N VAL A 28 23.80 18.21 1.49
CA VAL A 28 24.77 17.78 0.47
C VAL A 28 25.34 19.00 -0.26
N SER A 29 26.49 18.84 -0.90
CA SER A 29 27.04 19.92 -1.72
C SER A 29 26.20 20.16 -2.98
N LEU A 30 26.20 21.40 -3.46
CA LEU A 30 25.50 21.78 -4.69
C LEU A 30 26.00 20.99 -5.90
N SER A 31 27.33 20.79 -5.98
CA SER A 31 27.98 20.01 -7.04
C SER A 31 27.52 18.55 -7.00
N PHE A 32 27.53 17.95 -5.83
CA PHE A 32 27.13 16.54 -5.65
C PHE A 32 25.66 16.31 -6.03
N LEU A 33 24.73 17.18 -5.57
CA LEU A 33 23.34 17.09 -6.01
C LEU A 33 23.18 17.27 -7.52
N SER A 34 23.95 18.19 -8.12
CA SER A 34 23.95 18.38 -9.57
C SER A 34 24.47 17.17 -10.34
N GLU A 35 25.43 16.45 -9.80
CA GLU A 35 25.93 15.21 -10.37
C GLU A 35 24.93 14.07 -10.25
N ILE A 36 24.25 13.95 -9.10
CA ILE A 36 23.15 13.00 -8.91
C ILE A 36 22.04 13.24 -9.93
N GLU A 37 21.58 14.51 -10.10
CA GLU A 37 20.52 14.86 -11.07
C GLU A 37 20.92 14.60 -12.54
N ARG A 38 22.18 14.38 -12.82
CA ARG A 38 22.71 14.04 -14.16
C ARG A 38 23.16 12.58 -14.27
N ASP A 39 22.89 11.76 -13.24
CA ASP A 39 23.32 10.36 -13.12
C ASP A 39 24.83 10.17 -13.25
N LYS A 40 25.60 11.19 -12.81
CA LYS A 40 27.07 11.17 -12.81
C LYS A 40 27.67 10.79 -11.46
N ALA A 41 26.84 10.62 -10.42
CA ALA A 41 27.24 10.21 -9.09
C ALA A 41 26.27 9.16 -8.55
N ASN A 42 26.80 8.21 -7.74
CA ASN A 42 26.02 7.19 -7.06
C ASN A 42 25.84 7.57 -5.58
N PRO A 43 24.69 8.14 -5.19
CA PRO A 43 24.43 8.49 -3.80
C PRO A 43 24.13 7.23 -2.98
N SER A 44 24.50 7.25 -1.71
CA SER A 44 24.09 6.21 -0.76
C SER A 44 22.58 6.29 -0.47
N ILE A 45 21.99 5.22 0.05
CA ILE A 45 20.58 5.17 0.46
C ILE A 45 20.28 6.29 1.48
N SER A 46 21.19 6.57 2.39
CA SER A 46 21.02 7.63 3.38
C SER A 46 20.98 9.04 2.75
N VAL A 47 21.74 9.27 1.70
CA VAL A 47 21.69 10.52 0.91
C VAL A 47 20.36 10.62 0.16
N LEU A 48 19.92 9.54 -0.50
CA LEU A 48 18.65 9.52 -1.21
C LEU A 48 17.46 9.79 -0.28
N LYS A 49 17.46 9.20 0.94
CA LYS A 49 16.43 9.49 1.96
C LYS A 49 16.41 10.97 2.34
N ARG A 50 17.58 11.61 2.52
CA ARG A 50 17.63 13.06 2.82
C ARG A 50 17.15 13.91 1.68
N ILE A 51 17.45 13.53 0.43
CA ILE A 51 16.94 14.23 -0.76
C ILE A 51 15.41 14.07 -0.87
N ALA A 52 14.86 12.85 -0.63
CA ALA A 52 13.42 12.62 -0.61
C ALA A 52 12.72 13.51 0.41
N ASN A 53 13.25 13.56 1.64
CA ASN A 53 12.74 14.44 2.70
C ASN A 53 12.82 15.93 2.29
N ALA A 54 13.93 16.36 1.69
CA ALA A 54 14.10 17.74 1.23
C ALA A 54 13.12 18.11 0.12
N LEU A 55 12.67 17.15 -0.67
CA LEU A 55 11.66 17.28 -1.72
C LEU A 55 10.23 17.03 -1.20
N ASN A 56 10.07 16.65 0.07
CA ASN A 56 8.79 16.25 0.66
C ASN A 56 8.05 15.18 -0.17
N VAL A 57 8.78 14.12 -0.53
CA VAL A 57 8.26 12.94 -1.25
C VAL A 57 8.70 11.67 -0.54
N ASN A 58 7.98 10.56 -0.79
CA ASN A 58 8.43 9.27 -0.27
C ASN A 58 9.72 8.83 -0.95
N PHE A 59 10.59 8.13 -0.20
CA PHE A 59 11.85 7.61 -0.72
C PHE A 59 11.65 6.74 -1.98
N THR A 60 10.58 5.94 -2.01
CA THR A 60 10.20 5.10 -3.14
C THR A 60 9.88 5.89 -4.41
N ASP A 61 9.38 7.12 -4.27
CA ASP A 61 9.02 7.96 -5.40
C ASP A 61 10.26 8.42 -6.21
N LEU A 62 11.46 8.37 -5.62
CA LEU A 62 12.72 8.69 -6.30
C LEU A 62 13.12 7.65 -7.36
N PHE A 63 12.64 6.42 -7.24
CA PHE A 63 12.96 5.34 -8.18
C PHE A 63 12.15 5.38 -9.47
N GLY A 64 11.41 6.45 -9.66
CA GLY A 64 10.55 6.69 -10.80
C GLY A 64 9.13 6.22 -10.50
N GLU A 65 8.17 6.96 -10.99
CA GLU A 65 6.82 6.41 -11.13
C GLU A 65 6.96 5.20 -12.07
N GLU A 66 6.84 3.98 -11.56
CA GLU A 66 6.24 2.95 -12.42
C GLU A 66 5.00 3.64 -12.99
N LYS A 67 4.82 3.64 -14.31
CA LYS A 67 3.60 4.18 -14.94
C LYS A 67 2.45 3.57 -14.16
N ARG A 68 1.88 4.35 -13.22
CA ARG A 68 0.75 3.87 -12.42
C ARG A 68 -0.34 3.53 -13.40
N SER A 69 -0.51 2.26 -13.66
CA SER A 69 -1.67 1.83 -14.40
C SER A 69 -2.88 2.16 -13.55
N ILE A 70 -3.74 3.04 -14.06
CA ILE A 70 -5.02 3.35 -13.40
C ILE A 70 -5.89 2.08 -13.38
N VAL A 71 -5.62 1.14 -14.29
CA VAL A 71 -6.34 -0.13 -14.43
C VAL A 71 -5.43 -1.28 -14.00
N VAL A 72 -5.89 -2.09 -13.05
CA VAL A 72 -5.26 -3.36 -12.70
C VAL A 72 -6.10 -4.49 -13.31
N ARG A 73 -5.55 -5.18 -14.29
CA ARG A 73 -6.22 -6.32 -14.93
C ARG A 73 -6.14 -7.55 -14.02
N LYS A 74 -7.14 -8.43 -14.09
CA LYS A 74 -7.21 -9.64 -13.26
C LYS A 74 -5.90 -10.47 -13.30
N ASN A 75 -5.33 -10.65 -14.50
CA ASN A 75 -4.10 -11.40 -14.72
C ASN A 75 -2.80 -10.63 -14.38
N GLU A 76 -2.91 -9.35 -14.02
CA GLU A 76 -1.78 -8.48 -13.64
C GLU A 76 -1.74 -8.20 -12.14
N ARG A 77 -2.69 -8.75 -11.38
CA ARG A 77 -2.75 -8.59 -9.91
C ARG A 77 -1.50 -9.20 -9.29
N LYS A 78 -0.81 -8.40 -8.48
CA LYS A 78 0.34 -8.89 -7.73
C LYS A 78 -0.14 -9.45 -6.39
N PRO A 79 0.28 -10.66 -6.01
CA PRO A 79 -0.01 -11.16 -4.67
C PRO A 79 0.72 -10.28 -3.65
N LEU A 80 0.07 -9.99 -2.56
CA LEU A 80 0.67 -9.39 -1.37
C LEU A 80 1.36 -10.49 -0.57
N VAL A 81 2.33 -10.11 0.26
CA VAL A 81 3.11 -11.09 1.04
C VAL A 81 2.20 -11.90 1.95
N HIS A 82 2.33 -13.23 1.90
CA HIS A 82 1.62 -14.16 2.78
C HIS A 82 2.39 -14.39 4.07
N SER A 83 1.66 -14.60 5.15
CA SER A 83 2.21 -15.32 6.30
C SER A 83 2.30 -16.81 5.93
N GLU A 84 3.42 -17.47 6.20
CA GLU A 84 3.54 -18.92 6.04
C GLU A 84 2.42 -19.61 6.82
N GLY A 85 1.69 -20.50 6.15
CA GLY A 85 0.55 -21.21 6.73
C GLY A 85 -0.80 -20.49 6.63
N SER A 86 -0.85 -19.28 6.11
CA SER A 86 -2.12 -18.59 5.83
C SER A 86 -2.81 -19.24 4.63
N ARG A 87 -4.06 -19.65 4.83
CA ARG A 87 -4.96 -20.15 3.77
C ARG A 87 -5.69 -19.00 3.06
N ILE A 88 -5.13 -17.80 3.11
CA ILE A 88 -5.67 -16.58 2.51
C ILE A 88 -4.65 -16.01 1.54
N THR A 89 -5.09 -15.76 0.32
CA THR A 89 -4.30 -15.06 -0.70
C THR A 89 -4.87 -13.68 -0.94
N TRP A 90 -4.04 -12.66 -0.75
CA TRP A 90 -4.39 -11.27 -1.04
C TRP A 90 -3.74 -10.79 -2.32
N TYR A 91 -4.47 -9.99 -3.10
CA TYR A 91 -3.98 -9.36 -4.31
C TYR A 91 -4.25 -7.86 -4.27
N ALA A 92 -3.27 -7.05 -4.62
CA ALA A 92 -3.46 -5.61 -4.76
C ALA A 92 -4.40 -5.30 -5.95
N LEU A 93 -5.39 -4.45 -5.71
CA LEU A 93 -6.29 -3.91 -6.74
C LEU A 93 -5.90 -2.50 -7.18
N SER A 94 -4.84 -1.95 -6.60
CA SER A 94 -4.27 -0.67 -6.99
C SER A 94 -2.75 -0.76 -7.11
N GLN A 95 -2.16 0.18 -7.81
CA GLN A 95 -0.71 0.31 -7.91
C GLN A 95 -0.27 1.65 -7.28
N GLY A 96 0.89 1.63 -6.62
CA GLY A 96 1.53 2.81 -6.03
C GLY A 96 1.35 2.92 -4.52
N SER A 97 2.39 3.43 -3.89
CA SER A 97 2.54 3.53 -2.43
C SER A 97 1.93 4.79 -1.80
N SER A 98 1.42 5.74 -2.61
CA SER A 98 0.86 7.01 -2.12
C SER A 98 -0.66 7.11 -2.30
N ASN A 99 -1.34 5.96 -2.41
CA ASN A 99 -2.79 5.93 -2.45
C ASN A 99 -3.36 6.25 -1.06
N LYS A 100 -4.52 6.90 -1.03
CA LYS A 100 -5.25 7.15 0.23
C LYS A 100 -6.05 5.94 0.68
N MET A 101 -6.39 5.05 -0.25
CA MET A 101 -7.11 3.81 -0.01
C MET A 101 -6.30 2.62 -0.50
N GLY A 102 -6.37 1.52 0.22
CA GLY A 102 -5.75 0.24 -0.13
C GLY A 102 -6.80 -0.82 -0.50
N PRO A 103 -7.31 -0.82 -1.74
CA PRO A 103 -8.21 -1.89 -2.17
C PRO A 103 -7.44 -3.16 -2.47
N ILE A 104 -7.92 -4.28 -1.90
CA ILE A 104 -7.37 -5.62 -2.10
C ILE A 104 -8.47 -6.62 -2.44
N TRP A 105 -8.08 -7.66 -3.15
CA TRP A 105 -8.90 -8.83 -3.43
C TRP A 105 -8.41 -9.99 -2.57
N GLY A 106 -9.30 -10.58 -1.79
CA GLY A 106 -9.03 -11.75 -0.96
C GLY A 106 -9.61 -13.02 -1.55
N VAL A 107 -8.82 -14.08 -1.49
CA VAL A 107 -9.23 -15.46 -1.74
C VAL A 107 -8.99 -16.23 -0.44
N LEU A 108 -10.05 -16.66 0.21
CA LEU A 108 -10.03 -17.41 1.46
C LEU A 108 -10.40 -18.85 1.15
N GLU A 109 -9.48 -19.78 1.33
CA GLU A 109 -9.77 -21.20 1.23
C GLU A 109 -10.78 -21.62 2.32
N GLU A 110 -11.40 -22.79 2.16
CA GLU A 110 -12.33 -23.35 3.14
C GLU A 110 -11.73 -23.35 4.55
N GLY A 111 -12.45 -22.79 5.52
CA GLY A 111 -12.03 -22.71 6.93
C GLY A 111 -10.87 -21.74 7.21
N ALA A 112 -10.37 -21.02 6.21
CA ALA A 112 -9.36 -19.99 6.41
C ALA A 112 -9.86 -18.89 7.36
N SER A 113 -8.98 -18.41 8.23
CA SER A 113 -9.30 -17.35 9.21
C SER A 113 -8.22 -16.28 9.23
N TYR A 114 -8.64 -15.07 9.51
CA TYR A 114 -7.76 -13.91 9.66
C TYR A 114 -8.05 -13.19 10.98
N GLY A 115 -6.95 -12.76 11.60
CA GLY A 115 -6.99 -11.94 12.80
C GLY A 115 -7.25 -12.73 14.08
N ASP A 116 -6.94 -12.06 15.17
CA ASP A 116 -7.35 -12.41 16.52
C ASP A 116 -8.25 -11.27 17.00
N VAL A 117 -9.33 -11.58 17.68
CA VAL A 117 -10.32 -10.59 18.22
C VAL A 117 -9.67 -9.56 19.14
N SER A 118 -8.39 -9.73 19.48
CA SER A 118 -7.63 -8.80 20.32
C SER A 118 -6.87 -7.70 19.55
N VAL A 119 -6.82 -7.72 18.22
CA VAL A 119 -5.96 -6.82 17.42
C VAL A 119 -6.81 -6.00 16.46
N GLY A 120 -6.79 -4.69 16.66
CA GLY A 120 -7.24 -3.69 15.69
C GLY A 120 -6.03 -2.96 15.09
N HIS A 121 -6.22 -2.26 14.00
CA HIS A 121 -5.22 -1.35 13.46
C HIS A 121 -5.10 -0.07 14.30
N SER A 122 -3.99 0.66 14.16
CA SER A 122 -3.75 1.85 14.97
C SER A 122 -4.72 3.00 14.69
N GLU A 123 -5.18 3.12 13.46
CA GLU A 123 -6.14 4.13 12.99
C GLU A 123 -6.71 3.76 11.62
N GLY A 124 -7.82 4.38 11.27
CA GLY A 124 -8.41 4.28 9.94
C GLY A 124 -9.78 3.63 9.91
N GLU A 125 -10.23 3.42 8.71
CA GLU A 125 -11.53 2.83 8.41
C GLU A 125 -11.37 1.69 7.42
N GLU A 126 -12.19 0.68 7.56
CA GLU A 126 -12.19 -0.48 6.67
C GLU A 126 -13.58 -0.78 6.15
N PHE A 127 -13.62 -1.19 4.90
CA PHE A 127 -14.80 -1.69 4.21
C PHE A 127 -14.48 -3.09 3.66
N LEU A 128 -15.41 -4.02 3.86
CA LEU A 128 -15.31 -5.36 3.30
C LEU A 128 -16.62 -5.70 2.59
N PHE A 129 -16.50 -6.30 1.40
CA PHE A 129 -17.61 -6.77 0.58
C PHE A 129 -17.39 -8.24 0.20
N VAL A 130 -18.37 -9.08 0.45
CA VAL A 130 -18.35 -10.51 0.07
C VAL A 130 -18.79 -10.62 -1.38
N HIS A 131 -17.84 -10.95 -2.27
CA HIS A 131 -18.13 -11.14 -3.69
C HIS A 131 -18.77 -12.51 -3.97
N SER A 132 -18.34 -13.55 -3.26
CA SER A 132 -18.94 -14.88 -3.29
C SER A 132 -18.56 -15.68 -2.05
N GLY A 133 -19.37 -16.65 -1.68
CA GLY A 133 -19.17 -17.48 -0.50
C GLY A 133 -19.85 -16.94 0.75
N ARG A 134 -19.33 -17.30 1.93
CA ARG A 134 -19.91 -16.93 3.22
C ARG A 134 -18.81 -16.71 4.26
N LEU A 135 -18.93 -15.63 5.01
CA LEU A 135 -17.95 -15.21 5.99
C LEU A 135 -18.59 -15.05 7.37
N GLU A 136 -17.99 -15.64 8.39
CA GLU A 136 -18.24 -15.21 9.76
C GLU A 136 -17.32 -14.03 10.06
N PHE A 137 -17.86 -12.91 10.52
CA PHE A 137 -17.13 -11.70 10.89
C PHE A 137 -17.40 -11.37 12.35
N VAL A 138 -16.33 -11.12 13.11
CA VAL A 138 -16.41 -10.71 14.51
C VAL A 138 -15.87 -9.27 14.60
N LEU A 139 -16.64 -8.36 15.18
CA LEU A 139 -16.29 -6.97 15.41
C LEU A 139 -16.49 -6.64 16.89
N GLY A 140 -15.42 -6.47 17.63
CA GLY A 140 -15.48 -6.36 19.08
C GLY A 140 -16.12 -7.60 19.70
N ASN A 141 -17.30 -7.44 20.30
CA ASN A 141 -18.04 -8.53 20.92
C ASN A 141 -19.21 -9.05 20.05
N GLU A 142 -19.42 -8.48 18.90
CA GLU A 142 -20.51 -8.84 18.01
C GLU A 142 -20.07 -9.75 16.89
N ARG A 143 -20.96 -10.67 16.50
CA ARG A 143 -20.71 -11.67 15.45
C ARG A 143 -21.75 -11.52 14.35
N TYR A 144 -21.26 -11.47 13.12
CA TYR A 144 -22.07 -11.33 11.92
C TYR A 144 -21.79 -12.50 10.96
N THR A 145 -22.82 -12.96 10.27
CA THR A 145 -22.67 -13.81 9.09
C THR A 145 -22.91 -12.94 7.86
N LEU A 146 -21.89 -12.84 7.01
CA LEU A 146 -21.97 -12.11 5.75
C LEU A 146 -22.07 -13.11 4.61
N GLU A 147 -23.07 -12.93 3.77
CA GLU A 147 -23.31 -13.74 2.58
C GLU A 147 -22.91 -12.97 1.30
N GLU A 148 -22.95 -13.64 0.17
CA GLU A 148 -22.69 -13.03 -1.14
C GLU A 148 -23.53 -11.76 -1.32
N GLY A 149 -22.87 -10.64 -1.65
CA GLY A 149 -23.47 -9.32 -1.80
C GLY A 149 -23.51 -8.46 -0.54
N ASP A 150 -23.23 -9.05 0.63
CA ASP A 150 -23.18 -8.29 1.88
C ASP A 150 -21.88 -7.50 2.01
N SER A 151 -21.97 -6.42 2.79
CA SER A 151 -20.81 -5.60 3.13
C SER A 151 -20.83 -5.17 4.60
N ILE A 152 -19.66 -4.90 5.13
CA ILE A 152 -19.46 -4.30 6.45
C ILE A 152 -18.48 -3.14 6.35
N TYR A 153 -18.76 -2.07 7.10
CA TYR A 153 -17.91 -0.90 7.24
C TYR A 153 -17.69 -0.63 8.72
N TYR A 154 -16.44 -0.42 9.12
CA TYR A 154 -16.11 -0.28 10.53
C TYR A 154 -14.84 0.56 10.75
N ASP A 155 -14.69 1.07 11.97
CA ASP A 155 -13.47 1.69 12.46
C ASP A 155 -12.41 0.59 12.67
N ALA A 156 -11.29 0.69 11.96
CA ALA A 156 -10.22 -0.30 11.98
C ALA A 156 -9.56 -0.49 13.36
N ARG A 157 -9.75 0.46 14.28
CA ARG A 157 -9.29 0.34 15.68
C ARG A 157 -10.09 -0.68 16.46
N THR A 158 -11.31 -1.00 16.03
CA THR A 158 -12.14 -2.03 16.68
C THR A 158 -11.52 -3.39 16.41
N PRO A 159 -11.21 -4.19 17.44
CA PRO A 159 -10.72 -5.55 17.26
C PRO A 159 -11.65 -6.35 16.38
N HIS A 160 -11.09 -7.00 15.36
CA HIS A 160 -11.88 -7.74 14.39
C HIS A 160 -11.17 -8.99 13.90
N SER A 161 -11.97 -9.96 13.50
CA SER A 161 -11.49 -11.18 12.87
C SER A 161 -12.57 -11.74 11.93
N TYR A 162 -12.17 -12.58 11.00
CA TYR A 162 -13.14 -13.24 10.15
C TYR A 162 -12.66 -14.64 9.73
N LYS A 163 -13.64 -15.48 9.40
CA LYS A 163 -13.43 -16.87 9.01
C LYS A 163 -14.30 -17.22 7.83
N ASN A 164 -13.73 -17.91 6.85
CA ASN A 164 -14.52 -18.55 5.80
C ASN A 164 -15.30 -19.74 6.38
N ILE A 165 -16.63 -19.66 6.34
CA ILE A 165 -17.57 -20.72 6.79
C ILE A 165 -18.34 -21.35 5.64
N TRP A 166 -17.88 -21.12 4.39
CA TRP A 166 -18.38 -21.74 3.16
C TRP A 166 -17.62 -23.02 2.86
N ASP A 167 -18.25 -23.98 2.19
CA ASP A 167 -17.66 -25.26 1.75
C ASP A 167 -16.87 -25.11 0.42
N GLY A 168 -16.10 -24.05 0.31
CA GLY A 168 -15.27 -23.68 -0.82
C GLY A 168 -14.56 -22.36 -0.58
N GLU A 169 -14.08 -21.75 -1.63
CA GLU A 169 -13.42 -20.45 -1.52
C GLU A 169 -14.42 -19.33 -1.28
N THR A 170 -14.14 -18.46 -0.33
CA THR A 170 -14.82 -17.16 -0.18
C THR A 170 -13.97 -16.09 -0.82
N LEU A 171 -14.59 -15.30 -1.70
CA LEU A 171 -13.95 -14.19 -2.41
C LEU A 171 -14.47 -12.87 -1.85
N LEU A 172 -13.56 -11.96 -1.57
CA LEU A 172 -13.94 -10.67 -1.00
C LEU A 172 -13.09 -9.51 -1.53
N ILE A 173 -13.63 -8.31 -1.39
CA ILE A 173 -12.91 -7.06 -1.57
C ILE A 173 -12.81 -6.40 -0.20
N ALA A 174 -11.60 -6.05 0.20
CA ALA A 174 -11.37 -5.23 1.37
C ALA A 174 -10.70 -3.91 0.95
N VAL A 175 -11.07 -2.84 1.64
CA VAL A 175 -10.50 -1.50 1.42
C VAL A 175 -10.18 -0.88 2.75
N SER A 176 -8.93 -0.50 2.98
CA SER A 176 -8.49 0.23 4.17
C SER A 176 -8.09 1.66 3.81
N THR A 177 -8.30 2.58 4.75
CA THR A 177 -7.80 3.96 4.70
C THR A 177 -7.30 4.39 6.08
N PRO A 178 -5.98 4.73 6.25
CA PRO A 178 -4.93 4.60 5.23
C PRO A 178 -4.66 3.14 4.82
N PRO A 179 -3.94 2.89 3.70
CA PRO A 179 -3.53 1.54 3.32
C PRO A 179 -2.68 0.88 4.42
N THR A 180 -2.95 -0.38 4.71
CA THR A 180 -2.27 -1.17 5.76
C THR A 180 -1.21 -2.13 5.21
N PHE A 181 -0.93 -2.09 3.88
CA PHE A 181 0.01 -2.98 3.18
C PHE A 181 0.80 -2.23 2.09
#